data_e28bf9ab7d7b954f92cb22ad94f6cfcc
#
_entry.id   e28bf9ab7d7b954f92cb22ad94f6cfcc
#
_cell.length_a   1.000
_cell.length_b   1.000
_cell.length_c   1.000
_cell.angle_alpha   90.00
_cell.angle_beta   90.00
_cell.angle_gamma   90.00
#
_symmetry.space_group_name_H-M   'P 1'
#
loop_
_entity.id
_entity.type
_entity.pdbx_description
1 polymer ?
#
loop_
_entity_poly.entity_id
_entity_poly.type
_entity_poly.pdbx_seq_one_letter_code
_entity_poly.pdbx_strand_id
1 'polypeptide(L)'
;MQHSTSEKTRVDPSNPETIPKFVDELPIPAIAKPNRMVNEKYPYYAIEMKEAKHQFHKFFPETTIWGYNGMYPGPTFHVKKDETIKVKWMNRLPSQHLLPIDRTLHGTSHSPDVRTVVHVHGAHVAPDSDGHPDAWFTRNFKIRGETFKQKVYEYTNHQMGATLWYHDHALGITRLNVYSGLVGFYLIRDPLEEELQLPSSEYEIPLMIQDKSFNADGSLFYPENTNPPAEVNPSVVPAFIGDTIVVNGKVWPFLKVEPRKYRFRLVNASNTNGYTLKFENDHPFYQIATDGGLLSEPVKLNSLALEPAERADIIVDFSTLNGQSLILKNSNDEGDLGFIMQFRVVLPLSEKDMSKIPSSLCSDEPLTEEMATKTRLLTVGATIDQYNRPMLLLDHRMWDDPVTETPSLNSVEIWKFINTTPFAHPIHVHLVQFKILHRRPFNLDRFLEDGYIQYTGPAIEPNDNEKGWKDTVRADPGMVTSIIMRFENFTGDYVWHCHILEHEDYDMMRPMKVIE
;
A
#
# COMPACT_ATOMS: atom_id res chain seq x y z
N MET A 1 -14.27 56.47 -5.32
CA MET A 1 -14.43 55.11 -5.85
C MET A 1 -13.08 54.44 -5.77
N GLN A 2 -12.83 53.71 -4.69
CA GLN A 2 -11.63 52.86 -4.56
C GLN A 2 -12.01 51.48 -5.12
N HIS A 3 -11.44 51.12 -6.27
CA HIS A 3 -11.48 49.75 -6.76
C HIS A 3 -10.54 48.93 -5.91
N SER A 4 -11.10 48.18 -4.97
CA SER A 4 -10.40 47.03 -4.35
C SER A 4 -10.30 45.94 -5.41
N THR A 5 -9.19 45.87 -6.12
CA THR A 5 -8.78 44.66 -6.84
C THR A 5 -8.38 43.64 -5.79
N SER A 6 -9.26 42.67 -5.50
CA SER A 6 -8.85 41.47 -4.82
C SER A 6 -7.79 40.80 -5.71
N GLU A 7 -6.53 40.88 -5.32
CA GLU A 7 -5.49 40.00 -5.84
C GLU A 7 -6.01 38.58 -5.59
N LYS A 8 -6.46 37.91 -6.65
CA LYS A 8 -6.66 36.47 -6.61
C LYS A 8 -5.29 35.88 -6.34
N THR A 9 -5.05 35.43 -5.13
CA THR A 9 -3.82 34.72 -4.76
C THR A 9 -3.62 33.63 -5.81
N ARG A 10 -2.51 33.72 -6.55
CA ARG A 10 -2.18 32.72 -7.59
C ARG A 10 -1.88 31.41 -6.87
N VAL A 11 -2.57 30.33 -7.24
CA VAL A 11 -2.27 29.00 -6.72
C VAL A 11 -0.89 28.58 -7.23
N ASP A 12 -0.02 28.21 -6.30
CA ASP A 12 1.32 27.70 -6.57
C ASP A 12 1.35 26.21 -6.17
N PRO A 13 1.49 25.28 -7.11
CA PRO A 13 1.54 23.85 -6.81
C PRO A 13 2.66 23.44 -5.84
N SER A 14 3.74 24.22 -5.78
CA SER A 14 4.88 23.97 -4.87
C SER A 14 4.70 24.55 -3.46
N ASN A 15 3.55 25.23 -3.21
CA ASN A 15 3.25 25.81 -1.91
C ASN A 15 1.85 25.39 -1.45
N PRO A 16 1.72 24.35 -0.61
CA PRO A 16 0.46 23.78 -0.12
C PRO A 16 -0.49 24.81 0.50
N GLU A 17 0.03 25.83 1.19
CA GLU A 17 -0.78 26.88 1.83
C GLU A 17 -1.60 27.69 0.81
N THR A 18 -1.15 27.75 -0.45
CA THR A 18 -1.85 28.49 -1.53
C THR A 18 -2.93 27.65 -2.21
N ILE A 19 -2.98 26.34 -1.96
CA ILE A 19 -3.84 25.39 -2.66
C ILE A 19 -5.20 25.32 -1.94
N PRO A 20 -6.30 25.73 -2.59
CA PRO A 20 -7.64 25.63 -1.99
C PRO A 20 -8.04 24.16 -1.81
N LYS A 21 -8.36 23.77 -0.57
CA LYS A 21 -8.79 22.40 -0.26
C LYS A 21 -10.27 22.19 -0.62
N PHE A 22 -10.63 20.94 -0.92
CA PHE A 22 -12.00 20.46 -1.14
C PHE A 22 -12.73 21.18 -2.29
N VAL A 23 -12.02 21.39 -3.40
CA VAL A 23 -12.58 22.06 -4.58
C VAL A 23 -12.81 21.14 -5.76
N ASP A 24 -12.15 19.99 -5.79
CA ASP A 24 -12.35 18.92 -6.78
C ASP A 24 -13.17 17.77 -6.17
N GLU A 25 -14.09 17.21 -6.97
CA GLU A 25 -14.84 16.03 -6.57
C GLU A 25 -13.94 14.78 -6.67
N LEU A 26 -14.06 13.86 -5.71
CA LEU A 26 -13.33 12.60 -5.68
C LEU A 26 -13.66 11.77 -6.92
N PRO A 27 -12.69 11.39 -7.76
CA PRO A 27 -12.94 10.44 -8.82
C PRO A 27 -13.03 9.02 -8.28
N ILE A 28 -13.95 8.24 -8.86
CA ILE A 28 -14.01 6.79 -8.60
C ILE A 28 -13.21 6.10 -9.70
N PRO A 29 -12.17 5.31 -9.35
CA PRO A 29 -11.37 4.60 -10.34
C PRO A 29 -12.22 3.68 -11.23
N ALA A 30 -11.96 3.70 -12.53
CA ALA A 30 -12.72 2.90 -13.48
C ALA A 30 -12.49 1.40 -13.27
N ILE A 31 -13.52 0.59 -13.47
CA ILE A 31 -13.42 -0.87 -13.37
C ILE A 31 -12.70 -1.43 -14.59
N ALA A 32 -11.71 -2.30 -14.37
CA ALA A 32 -11.03 -3.04 -15.42
C ALA A 32 -12.02 -3.99 -16.14
N LYS A 33 -12.00 -3.98 -17.45
CA LYS A 33 -12.84 -4.88 -18.25
C LYS A 33 -11.94 -5.88 -18.98
N PRO A 34 -12.31 -7.18 -18.99
CA PRO A 34 -11.56 -8.17 -19.75
C PRO A 34 -11.61 -7.85 -21.24
N ASN A 35 -10.48 -7.98 -21.91
CA ASN A 35 -10.39 -7.77 -23.36
C ASN A 35 -11.02 -8.94 -24.13
N ARG A 36 -10.99 -10.14 -23.56
CA ARG A 36 -11.54 -11.38 -24.13
C ARG A 36 -11.60 -12.48 -23.08
N MET A 37 -12.23 -13.59 -23.43
CA MET A 37 -12.13 -14.86 -22.69
C MET A 37 -11.04 -15.73 -23.33
N VAL A 38 -10.25 -16.42 -22.53
CA VAL A 38 -9.31 -17.46 -22.96
C VAL A 38 -9.94 -18.81 -22.72
N ASN A 39 -10.02 -19.66 -23.78
CA ASN A 39 -10.67 -20.97 -23.76
C ASN A 39 -12.12 -20.90 -23.23
N GLU A 40 -12.83 -19.78 -23.52
CA GLU A 40 -14.21 -19.53 -23.07
C GLU A 40 -14.41 -19.56 -21.53
N LYS A 41 -13.30 -19.62 -20.77
CA LYS A 41 -13.33 -19.84 -19.32
C LYS A 41 -12.67 -18.70 -18.52
N TYR A 42 -11.49 -18.22 -18.97
CA TYR A 42 -10.67 -17.32 -18.17
C TYR A 42 -10.76 -15.89 -18.70
N PRO A 43 -11.23 -14.92 -17.90
CA PRO A 43 -11.12 -13.50 -18.24
C PRO A 43 -9.65 -13.12 -18.49
N TYR A 44 -9.41 -12.46 -19.62
CA TYR A 44 -8.07 -12.02 -20.01
C TYR A 44 -8.01 -10.50 -20.07
N TYR A 45 -7.04 -9.93 -19.39
CA TYR A 45 -6.79 -8.51 -19.35
C TYR A 45 -5.44 -8.19 -20.00
N ALA A 46 -5.40 -7.11 -20.79
CA ALA A 46 -4.18 -6.53 -21.33
C ALA A 46 -4.08 -5.10 -20.82
N ILE A 47 -3.18 -4.89 -19.87
CA ILE A 47 -3.00 -3.60 -19.19
C ILE A 47 -1.68 -2.99 -19.61
N GLU A 48 -1.72 -1.74 -20.07
CA GLU A 48 -0.54 -1.00 -20.51
C GLU A 48 -0.08 -0.03 -19.42
N MET A 49 1.19 -0.06 -19.06
CA MET A 49 1.84 1.01 -18.32
C MET A 49 2.33 2.05 -19.31
N LYS A 50 1.83 3.25 -19.24
CA LYS A 50 2.17 4.32 -20.21
C LYS A 50 2.17 5.70 -19.58
N GLU A 51 2.93 6.59 -20.18
CA GLU A 51 2.92 8.00 -19.83
C GLU A 51 1.58 8.63 -20.23
N ALA A 52 1.09 9.52 -19.38
CA ALA A 52 -0.15 10.26 -19.58
C ALA A 52 -0.08 11.64 -18.90
N LYS A 53 -1.05 12.49 -19.21
CA LYS A 53 -1.29 13.74 -18.48
C LYS A 53 -2.43 13.55 -17.50
N HIS A 54 -2.25 14.07 -16.29
CA HIS A 54 -3.22 13.99 -15.21
C HIS A 54 -3.36 15.35 -14.50
N GLN A 55 -4.56 15.78 -14.22
CA GLN A 55 -4.82 17.00 -13.47
C GLN A 55 -5.12 16.67 -12.01
N PHE A 56 -4.14 16.84 -11.13
CA PHE A 56 -4.30 16.58 -9.71
C PHE A 56 -5.23 17.56 -8.99
N HIS A 57 -5.25 18.82 -9.46
CA HIS A 57 -6.10 19.87 -8.89
C HIS A 57 -6.56 20.80 -10.01
N LYS A 58 -7.80 21.29 -9.96
CA LYS A 58 -8.38 22.11 -11.04
C LYS A 58 -7.62 23.40 -11.36
N PHE A 59 -6.79 23.87 -10.43
CA PHE A 59 -5.96 25.05 -10.62
C PHE A 59 -4.50 24.72 -10.95
N PHE A 60 -4.13 23.43 -11.00
CA PHE A 60 -2.80 23.02 -11.44
C PHE A 60 -2.73 22.87 -12.95
N PRO A 61 -1.54 23.05 -13.56
CA PRO A 61 -1.28 22.51 -14.87
C PRO A 61 -1.43 20.98 -14.87
N GLU A 62 -1.56 20.37 -16.04
CA GLU A 62 -1.53 18.91 -16.15
C GLU A 62 -0.13 18.39 -15.84
N THR A 63 -0.04 17.41 -14.96
CA THR A 63 1.17 16.71 -14.56
C THR A 63 1.42 15.50 -15.46
N THR A 64 2.67 15.29 -15.86
CA THR A 64 3.07 14.04 -16.50
C THR A 64 3.15 12.95 -15.44
N ILE A 65 2.45 11.84 -15.66
CA ILE A 65 2.43 10.66 -14.79
C ILE A 65 2.69 9.40 -15.59
N TRP A 66 3.03 8.31 -14.90
CA TRP A 66 2.93 6.98 -15.42
C TRP A 66 1.73 6.28 -14.82
N GLY A 67 0.92 5.65 -15.65
CA GLY A 67 -0.30 5.02 -15.17
C GLY A 67 -0.65 3.74 -15.90
N TYR A 68 -1.32 2.83 -15.22
CA TYR A 68 -1.91 1.66 -15.84
C TYR A 68 -3.08 2.10 -16.74
N ASN A 69 -3.00 1.75 -18.02
CA ASN A 69 -3.85 2.27 -19.10
C ASN A 69 -3.81 3.81 -19.21
N GLY A 70 -2.77 4.46 -18.66
CA GLY A 70 -2.64 5.92 -18.61
C GLY A 70 -3.59 6.59 -17.64
N MET A 71 -4.13 5.86 -16.68
CA MET A 71 -5.02 6.35 -15.62
C MET A 71 -4.29 6.40 -14.28
N TYR A 72 -4.75 7.29 -13.40
CA TYR A 72 -4.23 7.44 -12.05
C TYR A 72 -5.38 7.67 -11.03
N PRO A 73 -5.58 6.75 -10.07
CA PRO A 73 -5.05 5.39 -10.06
C PRO A 73 -5.41 4.59 -11.30
N GLY A 74 -4.71 3.47 -11.53
CA GLY A 74 -5.05 2.52 -12.58
C GLY A 74 -6.45 1.91 -12.41
N PRO A 75 -6.93 1.14 -13.41
CA PRO A 75 -8.26 0.55 -13.35
C PRO A 75 -8.39 -0.45 -12.20
N THR A 76 -9.52 -0.41 -11.48
CA THR A 76 -9.83 -1.34 -10.39
C THR A 76 -10.24 -2.70 -10.95
N PHE A 77 -9.52 -3.75 -10.56
CA PHE A 77 -9.98 -5.10 -10.82
C PHE A 77 -11.10 -5.49 -9.85
N HIS A 78 -12.20 -6.02 -10.37
CA HIS A 78 -13.24 -6.69 -9.62
C HIS A 78 -13.27 -8.15 -10.06
N VAL A 79 -12.71 -9.02 -9.25
CA VAL A 79 -12.62 -10.46 -9.51
C VAL A 79 -13.37 -11.23 -8.44
N LYS A 80 -13.79 -12.45 -8.76
CA LYS A 80 -14.46 -13.30 -7.78
C LYS A 80 -13.45 -14.24 -7.13
N LYS A 81 -13.67 -14.55 -5.88
CA LYS A 81 -12.99 -15.65 -5.19
C LYS A 81 -13.06 -16.91 -6.03
N ASP A 82 -11.93 -17.63 -6.14
CA ASP A 82 -11.78 -18.85 -6.94
C ASP A 82 -11.96 -18.67 -8.46
N GLU A 83 -12.12 -17.45 -8.96
CA GLU A 83 -12.12 -17.14 -10.38
C GLU A 83 -10.70 -16.91 -10.87
N THR A 84 -10.17 -17.82 -11.66
CA THR A 84 -8.85 -17.62 -12.29
C THR A 84 -8.94 -16.59 -13.41
N ILE A 85 -8.13 -15.56 -13.35
CA ILE A 85 -7.97 -14.56 -14.41
C ILE A 85 -6.55 -14.58 -14.98
N LYS A 86 -6.40 -14.07 -16.20
CA LYS A 86 -5.09 -13.91 -16.86
C LYS A 86 -4.83 -12.44 -17.16
N VAL A 87 -3.68 -11.94 -16.76
CA VAL A 87 -3.31 -10.54 -16.98
C VAL A 87 -1.99 -10.44 -17.70
N LYS A 88 -1.98 -9.75 -18.83
CA LYS A 88 -0.75 -9.34 -19.51
C LYS A 88 -0.42 -7.91 -19.17
N TRP A 89 0.61 -7.73 -18.38
CA TRP A 89 1.17 -6.42 -18.07
C TRP A 89 2.12 -6.01 -19.20
N MET A 90 1.96 -4.81 -19.75
CA MET A 90 2.72 -4.35 -20.92
C MET A 90 3.37 -3.02 -20.64
N ASN A 91 4.71 -2.99 -20.69
CA ASN A 91 5.46 -1.75 -20.59
C ASN A 91 5.43 -1.01 -21.94
N ARG A 92 4.82 0.20 -21.94
CA ARG A 92 4.75 1.16 -23.05
C ARG A 92 5.36 2.51 -22.68
N LEU A 93 6.07 2.56 -21.56
CA LEU A 93 6.68 3.77 -21.02
C LEU A 93 7.77 4.32 -21.98
N PRO A 94 8.13 5.60 -21.83
CA PRO A 94 9.28 6.20 -22.53
C PRO A 94 10.59 5.46 -22.24
N SER A 95 11.67 5.89 -22.86
CA SER A 95 13.01 5.32 -22.63
C SER A 95 13.77 5.97 -21.46
N GLN A 96 13.29 7.11 -21.00
CA GLN A 96 13.87 7.89 -19.91
C GLN A 96 12.89 7.94 -18.74
N HIS A 97 13.40 7.77 -17.52
CA HIS A 97 12.58 7.85 -16.30
C HIS A 97 12.17 9.29 -16.00
N LEU A 98 10.97 9.48 -15.39
CA LEU A 98 10.47 10.79 -14.99
C LEU A 98 11.25 11.39 -13.83
N LEU A 99 11.78 10.53 -12.96
CA LEU A 99 12.37 10.90 -11.68
C LEU A 99 13.84 10.46 -11.61
N PRO A 100 14.65 11.06 -10.72
CA PRO A 100 16.08 10.79 -10.62
C PRO A 100 16.37 9.38 -10.10
N ILE A 101 17.23 8.62 -10.77
CA ILE A 101 17.63 7.26 -10.39
C ILE A 101 18.98 7.28 -9.71
N ASP A 102 19.05 6.77 -8.47
CA ASP A 102 20.29 6.46 -7.80
C ASP A 102 20.91 5.18 -8.39
N ARG A 103 22.10 5.31 -8.98
CA ARG A 103 22.81 4.22 -9.64
C ARG A 103 23.60 3.32 -8.69
N THR A 104 23.62 3.64 -7.42
CA THR A 104 24.35 2.88 -6.41
C THR A 104 23.51 1.80 -5.72
N LEU A 105 22.18 1.81 -5.93
CA LEU A 105 21.27 0.81 -5.38
C LEU A 105 21.35 -0.50 -6.14
N HIS A 106 21.08 -1.62 -5.45
CA HIS A 106 20.96 -2.92 -6.09
C HIS A 106 19.96 -2.89 -7.26
N GLY A 107 20.27 -3.59 -8.33
CA GLY A 107 19.44 -3.64 -9.52
C GLY A 107 19.44 -2.38 -10.39
N THR A 108 20.20 -1.31 -10.07
CA THR A 108 20.18 -0.05 -10.86
C THR A 108 21.41 0.20 -11.72
N SER A 109 22.60 -0.25 -11.30
CA SER A 109 23.89 0.11 -11.92
C SER A 109 24.00 -0.30 -13.40
N HIS A 110 23.46 -1.46 -13.77
CA HIS A 110 23.58 -2.04 -15.11
C HIS A 110 22.22 -2.33 -15.77
N SER A 111 21.12 -2.05 -15.07
CA SER A 111 19.77 -2.27 -15.59
C SER A 111 19.25 -1.06 -16.36
N PRO A 112 18.31 -1.25 -17.31
CA PRO A 112 17.63 -0.16 -17.97
C PRO A 112 16.88 0.74 -16.99
N ASP A 113 16.87 2.06 -17.23
CA ASP A 113 16.20 3.05 -16.39
C ASP A 113 14.70 2.84 -16.28
N VAL A 114 14.09 2.40 -17.37
CA VAL A 114 12.65 2.19 -17.46
C VAL A 114 12.37 0.72 -17.61
N ARG A 115 12.13 0.10 -16.49
CA ARG A 115 11.76 -1.31 -16.35
C ARG A 115 10.62 -1.40 -15.34
N THR A 116 9.80 -2.43 -15.45
CA THR A 116 8.60 -2.61 -14.64
C THR A 116 8.38 -4.08 -14.34
N VAL A 117 7.82 -4.37 -13.18
CA VAL A 117 7.21 -5.64 -12.84
C VAL A 117 6.02 -5.35 -11.94
N VAL A 118 4.93 -6.08 -12.08
CA VAL A 118 3.71 -5.80 -11.31
C VAL A 118 3.51 -6.84 -10.23
N HIS A 119 3.40 -6.39 -9.00
CA HIS A 119 3.00 -7.17 -7.86
C HIS A 119 1.53 -6.86 -7.50
N VAL A 120 0.71 -7.89 -7.28
CA VAL A 120 -0.61 -7.73 -6.66
C VAL A 120 -0.44 -8.01 -5.18
N HIS A 121 -0.32 -6.92 -4.42
CA HIS A 121 -0.02 -6.93 -3.00
C HIS A 121 -1.13 -7.61 -2.19
N GLY A 122 -0.76 -8.66 -1.47
CA GLY A 122 -1.68 -9.53 -0.72
C GLY A 122 -2.24 -10.71 -1.50
N ALA A 123 -1.82 -10.91 -2.75
CA ALA A 123 -2.27 -12.04 -3.55
C ALA A 123 -1.61 -13.36 -3.13
N HIS A 124 -2.42 -14.40 -2.92
CA HIS A 124 -1.97 -15.77 -2.77
C HIS A 124 -1.80 -16.40 -4.15
N VAL A 125 -0.58 -16.39 -4.68
CA VAL A 125 -0.29 -16.64 -6.10
C VAL A 125 1.00 -17.40 -6.31
N ALA A 126 1.10 -18.14 -7.43
CA ALA A 126 2.34 -18.82 -7.83
C ALA A 126 3.49 -17.82 -8.08
N PRO A 127 4.75 -18.18 -7.77
CA PRO A 127 5.89 -17.25 -7.83
C PRO A 127 6.09 -16.61 -9.22
N ASP A 128 5.75 -17.33 -10.30
CA ASP A 128 5.86 -16.82 -11.67
C ASP A 128 4.87 -15.67 -11.99
N SER A 129 3.87 -15.45 -11.13
CA SER A 129 2.86 -14.39 -11.25
C SER A 129 2.85 -13.42 -10.06
N ASP A 130 3.75 -13.59 -9.10
CA ASP A 130 3.85 -12.75 -7.90
C ASP A 130 4.43 -11.35 -8.19
N GLY A 131 5.26 -11.23 -9.23
CA GLY A 131 5.94 -9.98 -9.52
C GLY A 131 7.26 -9.83 -8.74
N HIS A 132 8.06 -10.90 -8.66
CA HIS A 132 9.38 -10.87 -8.05
C HIS A 132 10.21 -9.68 -8.56
N PRO A 133 10.92 -8.92 -7.70
CA PRO A 133 11.63 -7.68 -8.07
C PRO A 133 12.58 -7.82 -9.26
N ASP A 134 13.23 -8.98 -9.43
CA ASP A 134 14.11 -9.30 -10.57
C ASP A 134 13.37 -9.89 -11.78
N ALA A 135 12.05 -10.02 -11.75
CA ALA A 135 11.26 -10.44 -12.91
C ALA A 135 10.82 -9.25 -13.79
N TRP A 136 11.50 -8.12 -13.65
CA TRP A 136 11.20 -6.92 -14.42
C TRP A 136 11.38 -7.07 -15.92
N PHE A 137 10.75 -6.21 -16.69
CA PHE A 137 10.87 -6.16 -18.15
C PHE A 137 10.76 -4.73 -18.67
N THR A 138 11.44 -4.49 -19.80
CA THR A 138 11.38 -3.21 -20.52
C THR A 138 10.28 -3.23 -21.58
N ARG A 139 10.11 -2.09 -22.25
CA ARG A 139 9.14 -1.90 -23.33
C ARG A 139 9.18 -3.07 -24.33
N ASN A 140 8.00 -3.66 -24.57
CA ASN A 140 7.81 -4.82 -25.44
C ASN A 140 8.57 -6.08 -24.99
N PHE A 141 8.97 -6.20 -23.74
CA PHE A 141 9.76 -7.32 -23.20
C PHE A 141 11.13 -7.49 -23.90
N LYS A 142 11.72 -6.39 -24.37
CA LYS A 142 12.98 -6.42 -25.12
C LYS A 142 14.15 -6.88 -24.25
N ILE A 143 14.24 -6.35 -23.03
CA ILE A 143 15.18 -6.78 -22.00
C ILE A 143 14.34 -7.25 -20.80
N ARG A 144 14.82 -8.25 -20.09
CA ARG A 144 14.13 -8.87 -18.96
C ARG A 144 15.11 -9.14 -17.85
N GLY A 145 14.65 -9.05 -16.62
CA GLY A 145 15.40 -9.43 -15.45
C GLY A 145 15.59 -10.95 -15.35
N GLU A 146 16.48 -11.38 -14.48
CA GLU A 146 16.96 -12.75 -14.41
C GLU A 146 15.86 -13.76 -14.05
N THR A 147 14.91 -13.36 -13.19
CA THR A 147 13.82 -14.24 -12.74
C THR A 147 12.56 -14.16 -13.60
N PHE A 148 12.58 -13.40 -14.69
CA PHE A 148 11.44 -13.29 -15.60
C PHE A 148 11.06 -14.63 -16.22
N LYS A 149 9.85 -15.12 -15.96
CA LYS A 149 9.36 -16.43 -16.46
C LYS A 149 8.34 -16.26 -17.58
N GLN A 150 7.35 -15.38 -17.43
CA GLN A 150 6.20 -15.33 -18.32
C GLN A 150 5.68 -13.91 -18.56
N LYS A 151 4.98 -13.72 -19.69
CA LYS A 151 4.38 -12.44 -20.10
C LYS A 151 2.94 -12.28 -19.64
N VAL A 152 2.30 -13.37 -19.27
CA VAL A 152 0.88 -13.41 -18.89
C VAL A 152 0.81 -14.04 -17.51
N TYR A 153 0.46 -13.25 -16.53
CA TYR A 153 0.29 -13.68 -15.16
C TYR A 153 -1.05 -14.37 -14.98
N GLU A 154 -1.09 -15.34 -14.09
CA GLU A 154 -2.30 -16.08 -13.74
C GLU A 154 -2.59 -15.86 -12.25
N TYR A 155 -3.74 -15.29 -11.97
CA TYR A 155 -4.24 -15.07 -10.62
C TYR A 155 -5.42 -16.01 -10.38
N THR A 156 -5.25 -16.98 -9.49
CA THR A 156 -6.28 -17.97 -9.17
C THR A 156 -7.36 -17.38 -8.27
N ASN A 157 -7.06 -16.31 -7.55
CA ASN A 157 -7.94 -15.67 -6.56
C ASN A 157 -8.46 -16.65 -5.49
N HIS A 158 -7.67 -17.71 -5.22
CA HIS A 158 -8.00 -18.72 -4.24
C HIS A 158 -7.60 -18.26 -2.84
N GLN A 159 -8.33 -17.25 -2.35
CA GLN A 159 -8.17 -16.65 -1.03
C GLN A 159 -9.47 -15.96 -0.62
N MET A 160 -9.55 -15.44 0.61
CA MET A 160 -10.71 -14.69 1.10
C MET A 160 -10.95 -13.43 0.28
N GLY A 161 -12.20 -12.98 0.23
CA GLY A 161 -12.55 -11.66 -0.31
C GLY A 161 -11.85 -10.57 0.46
N ALA A 162 -11.13 -9.70 -0.26
CA ALA A 162 -10.28 -8.67 0.35
C ALA A 162 -10.07 -7.46 -0.57
N THR A 163 -9.66 -6.37 0.03
CA THR A 163 -9.15 -5.19 -0.65
C THR A 163 -7.65 -5.36 -0.86
N LEU A 164 -7.25 -5.84 -2.04
CA LEU A 164 -5.88 -5.85 -2.50
C LEU A 164 -5.60 -4.63 -3.37
N TRP A 165 -4.35 -4.40 -3.67
CA TRP A 165 -3.93 -3.38 -4.61
C TRP A 165 -2.75 -3.89 -5.44
N TYR A 166 -2.44 -3.26 -6.57
CA TYR A 166 -1.32 -3.63 -7.40
C TYR A 166 -0.44 -2.43 -7.68
N HIS A 167 0.86 -2.67 -7.71
CA HIS A 167 1.86 -1.64 -7.93
C HIS A 167 3.09 -2.20 -8.62
N ASP A 168 3.96 -1.32 -9.08
CA ASP A 168 5.27 -1.73 -9.60
C ASP A 168 6.18 -2.19 -8.46
N HIS A 169 7.04 -3.18 -8.74
CA HIS A 169 7.95 -3.77 -7.78
C HIS A 169 9.36 -4.00 -8.34
N ALA A 170 9.78 -3.21 -9.35
CA ALA A 170 11.08 -3.39 -10.00
C ALA A 170 12.24 -2.99 -9.07
N LEU A 171 13.15 -3.92 -8.82
CA LEU A 171 14.28 -3.79 -7.89
C LEU A 171 15.00 -2.45 -8.01
N GLY A 172 15.13 -1.71 -6.89
CA GLY A 172 15.85 -0.45 -6.76
C GLY A 172 15.17 0.78 -7.35
N ILE A 173 13.97 0.63 -7.97
CA ILE A 173 13.18 1.74 -8.52
C ILE A 173 11.69 1.65 -8.19
N THR A 174 11.28 0.76 -7.29
CA THR A 174 9.89 0.64 -6.83
C THR A 174 9.34 1.99 -6.37
N ARG A 175 10.08 2.70 -5.51
CA ARG A 175 9.68 4.02 -4.99
C ARG A 175 9.37 5.02 -6.10
N LEU A 176 10.19 5.03 -7.16
CA LEU A 176 10.05 5.98 -8.26
C LEU A 176 8.88 5.62 -9.17
N ASN A 177 8.70 4.34 -9.49
CA ASN A 177 7.61 3.84 -10.32
C ASN A 177 6.24 4.02 -9.63
N VAL A 178 6.14 3.71 -8.34
CA VAL A 178 4.93 3.92 -7.53
C VAL A 178 4.63 5.42 -7.39
N TYR A 179 5.64 6.23 -7.08
CA TYR A 179 5.46 7.68 -6.97
C TYR A 179 5.03 8.32 -8.29
N SER A 180 5.51 7.80 -9.43
CA SER A 180 5.10 8.24 -10.77
C SER A 180 3.65 7.93 -11.11
N GLY A 181 3.00 6.96 -10.39
CA GLY A 181 1.57 6.64 -10.53
C GLY A 181 1.25 5.19 -10.90
N LEU A 182 2.20 4.26 -10.85
CA LEU A 182 1.96 2.84 -11.14
C LEU A 182 1.32 2.12 -9.95
N VAL A 183 0.06 2.43 -9.68
CA VAL A 183 -0.78 1.90 -8.59
C VAL A 183 -2.22 1.69 -9.04
N GLY A 184 -2.94 0.72 -8.45
CA GLY A 184 -4.36 0.51 -8.69
C GLY A 184 -4.97 -0.52 -7.72
N PHE A 185 -6.30 -0.57 -7.63
CA PHE A 185 -7.02 -1.51 -6.77
C PHE A 185 -7.24 -2.87 -7.42
N TYR A 186 -7.19 -3.92 -6.57
CA TYR A 186 -7.55 -5.28 -6.95
C TYR A 186 -8.49 -5.87 -5.88
N LEU A 187 -9.79 -5.90 -6.17
CA LEU A 187 -10.82 -6.31 -5.21
C LEU A 187 -11.26 -7.74 -5.51
N ILE A 188 -11.05 -8.63 -4.54
CA ILE A 188 -11.57 -10.00 -4.59
C ILE A 188 -12.94 -9.98 -3.93
N ARG A 189 -13.98 -10.40 -4.68
CA ARG A 189 -15.36 -10.50 -4.24
C ARG A 189 -15.64 -11.88 -3.70
N ASP A 190 -16.11 -11.98 -2.47
CA ASP A 190 -16.55 -13.24 -1.87
C ASP A 190 -18.09 -13.24 -1.79
N PRO A 191 -18.78 -14.33 -2.18
CA PRO A 191 -20.22 -14.47 -2.01
C PRO A 191 -20.72 -14.20 -0.59
N LEU A 192 -19.90 -14.46 0.43
CA LEU A 192 -20.21 -14.14 1.82
C LEU A 192 -20.55 -12.65 2.03
N GLU A 193 -19.89 -11.73 1.30
CA GLU A 193 -20.16 -10.30 1.43
C GLU A 193 -21.59 -9.92 0.99
N GLU A 194 -22.17 -10.63 -0.01
CA GLU A 194 -23.53 -10.41 -0.48
C GLU A 194 -24.56 -10.81 0.59
N GLU A 195 -24.31 -11.90 1.32
CA GLU A 195 -25.19 -12.39 2.40
C GLU A 195 -25.23 -11.43 3.59
N LEU A 196 -24.14 -10.71 3.85
CA LEU A 196 -24.01 -9.77 4.96
C LEU A 196 -24.79 -8.47 4.77
N GLN A 197 -25.27 -8.19 3.55
CA GLN A 197 -25.99 -6.95 3.22
C GLN A 197 -25.18 -5.67 3.58
N LEU A 198 -23.87 -5.70 3.39
CA LEU A 198 -23.00 -4.53 3.55
C LEU A 198 -23.35 -3.46 2.51
N PRO A 199 -23.00 -2.17 2.74
CA PRO A 199 -23.10 -1.17 1.68
C PRO A 199 -22.31 -1.63 0.45
N SER A 200 -22.93 -1.60 -0.73
CA SER A 200 -22.39 -2.14 -1.99
C SER A 200 -22.72 -1.24 -3.18
N SER A 201 -22.23 -1.57 -4.37
CA SER A 201 -22.42 -0.81 -5.61
C SER A 201 -21.90 0.63 -5.48
N GLU A 202 -22.72 1.64 -5.75
CA GLU A 202 -22.38 3.07 -5.61
C GLU A 202 -22.09 3.51 -4.16
N TYR A 203 -22.45 2.70 -3.18
CA TYR A 203 -22.22 2.95 -1.75
C TYR A 203 -20.97 2.24 -1.21
N GLU A 204 -20.19 1.64 -2.11
CA GLU A 204 -18.89 1.02 -1.82
C GLU A 204 -17.81 1.71 -2.65
N ILE A 205 -16.94 2.46 -1.99
CA ILE A 205 -16.03 3.38 -2.64
C ILE A 205 -14.58 3.07 -2.23
N PRO A 206 -13.69 2.78 -3.20
CA PRO A 206 -12.27 2.63 -2.93
C PRO A 206 -11.61 4.00 -2.73
N LEU A 207 -10.75 4.13 -1.72
CA LEU A 207 -10.00 5.33 -1.38
C LEU A 207 -8.50 4.99 -1.30
N MET A 208 -7.75 5.37 -2.31
CA MET A 208 -6.29 5.28 -2.34
C MET A 208 -5.70 6.60 -1.85
N ILE A 209 -5.05 6.57 -0.70
CA ILE A 209 -4.46 7.75 -0.06
C ILE A 209 -2.96 7.73 -0.32
N GLN A 210 -2.43 8.86 -0.79
CA GLN A 210 -1.01 9.09 -1.01
C GLN A 210 -0.66 10.52 -0.63
N ASP A 211 0.61 10.79 -0.44
CA ASP A 211 1.17 12.14 -0.39
C ASP A 211 2.10 12.36 -1.58
N LYS A 212 2.17 13.60 -2.04
CA LYS A 212 3.04 14.04 -3.13
C LYS A 212 3.50 15.47 -2.89
N SER A 213 4.61 15.83 -3.53
CA SER A 213 5.02 17.23 -3.70
C SER A 213 5.07 17.58 -5.18
N PHE A 214 4.84 18.84 -5.48
CA PHE A 214 4.82 19.35 -6.84
C PHE A 214 5.82 20.49 -7.01
N ASN A 215 6.39 20.62 -8.21
CA ASN A 215 7.10 21.82 -8.62
C ASN A 215 6.11 22.93 -8.97
N ALA A 216 6.59 24.19 -9.04
CA ALA A 216 5.76 25.34 -9.39
C ALA A 216 5.09 25.24 -10.78
N ASP A 217 5.65 24.43 -11.69
CA ASP A 217 5.08 24.13 -13.00
C ASP A 217 4.06 22.97 -12.98
N GLY A 218 3.77 22.41 -11.80
CA GLY A 218 2.84 21.31 -11.59
C GLY A 218 3.42 19.92 -11.87
N SER A 219 4.69 19.79 -12.23
CA SER A 219 5.33 18.48 -12.35
C SER A 219 5.55 17.85 -10.97
N LEU A 220 5.68 16.51 -10.91
CA LEU A 220 6.02 15.82 -9.67
C LEU A 220 7.41 16.24 -9.18
N PHE A 221 7.51 16.60 -7.92
CA PHE A 221 8.78 16.77 -7.23
C PHE A 221 9.17 15.48 -6.53
N TYR A 222 10.44 15.10 -6.65
CA TYR A 222 11.06 14.04 -5.86
C TYR A 222 12.49 14.45 -5.53
N PRO A 223 12.98 14.26 -4.29
CA PRO A 223 14.30 14.73 -3.87
C PRO A 223 15.40 13.99 -4.63
N GLU A 224 16.41 14.73 -5.07
CA GLU A 224 17.59 14.19 -5.77
C GLU A 224 18.74 13.85 -4.81
N ASN A 225 18.67 14.31 -3.57
CA ASN A 225 19.73 14.05 -2.57
C ASN A 225 19.20 14.24 -1.14
N THR A 226 19.97 13.75 -0.18
CA THR A 226 19.76 13.97 1.26
C THR A 226 20.11 15.40 1.68
N ASN A 227 19.76 15.78 2.91
CA ASN A 227 20.19 17.05 3.51
C ASN A 227 20.81 16.76 4.90
N PRO A 228 22.13 16.91 5.10
CA PRO A 228 23.14 17.35 4.12
C PRO A 228 23.31 16.37 2.94
N PRO A 229 23.81 16.85 1.78
CA PRO A 229 23.96 16.02 0.59
C PRO A 229 24.91 14.84 0.81
N ALA A 230 24.52 13.67 0.31
CA ALA A 230 25.37 12.49 0.23
C ALA A 230 26.48 12.69 -0.83
N GLU A 231 27.51 11.84 -0.78
CA GLU A 231 28.63 11.89 -1.72
C GLU A 231 28.26 11.48 -3.15
N VAL A 232 27.07 10.91 -3.34
CA VAL A 232 26.50 10.50 -4.63
C VAL A 232 25.30 11.37 -5.00
N ASN A 233 25.12 11.61 -6.30
CA ASN A 233 24.02 12.39 -6.85
C ASN A 233 23.59 11.85 -8.22
N PRO A 234 22.32 11.47 -8.42
CA PRO A 234 21.25 11.41 -7.43
C PRO A 234 21.50 10.38 -6.34
N SER A 235 20.96 10.61 -5.14
CA SER A 235 21.00 9.71 -4.01
C SER A 235 19.59 9.39 -3.51
N VAL A 236 19.36 8.14 -3.13
CA VAL A 236 18.19 7.78 -2.34
C VAL A 236 18.17 8.60 -1.03
N VAL A 237 16.97 8.99 -0.61
CA VAL A 237 16.76 9.61 0.70
C VAL A 237 16.23 8.55 1.67
N PRO A 238 16.49 8.66 2.98
CA PRO A 238 16.05 7.66 3.96
C PRO A 238 14.53 7.56 4.07
N ALA A 239 13.82 8.64 3.80
CA ALA A 239 12.36 8.72 3.78
C ALA A 239 11.95 9.93 2.96
N PHE A 240 10.83 9.82 2.24
CA PHE A 240 10.24 10.96 1.56
C PHE A 240 8.74 11.02 1.85
N ILE A 241 8.36 12.09 2.53
CA ILE A 241 6.95 12.46 2.78
C ILE A 241 6.68 13.70 1.93
N GLY A 242 5.68 13.59 1.05
CA GLY A 242 5.19 14.74 0.28
C GLY A 242 4.44 15.72 1.18
N ASP A 243 4.22 16.93 0.69
CA ASP A 243 3.57 18.02 1.44
C ASP A 243 2.07 18.18 1.13
N THR A 244 1.55 17.36 0.22
CA THR A 244 0.20 17.49 -0.34
C THR A 244 -0.49 16.12 -0.41
N ILE A 245 -1.65 15.99 0.25
CA ILE A 245 -2.42 14.74 0.23
C ILE A 245 -3.19 14.59 -1.08
N VAL A 246 -3.12 13.38 -1.64
CA VAL A 246 -3.82 12.98 -2.87
C VAL A 246 -4.69 11.77 -2.58
N VAL A 247 -5.99 11.86 -2.87
CA VAL A 247 -6.92 10.73 -2.77
C VAL A 247 -7.48 10.42 -4.16
N ASN A 248 -7.31 9.18 -4.62
CA ASN A 248 -7.71 8.74 -5.96
C ASN A 248 -7.24 9.69 -7.08
N GLY A 249 -6.05 10.27 -6.95
CA GLY A 249 -5.48 11.18 -7.96
C GLY A 249 -5.97 12.63 -7.87
N LYS A 250 -6.68 13.04 -6.81
CA LYS A 250 -7.06 14.43 -6.57
C LYS A 250 -6.51 14.95 -5.25
N VAL A 251 -6.00 16.17 -5.28
CA VAL A 251 -5.50 16.90 -4.12
C VAL A 251 -6.67 17.32 -3.24
N TRP A 252 -6.68 16.88 -1.98
CA TRP A 252 -7.73 17.18 -0.99
C TRP A 252 -9.14 17.22 -1.56
N PRO A 253 -9.67 16.12 -2.12
CA PRO A 253 -10.96 16.13 -2.78
C PRO A 253 -12.14 16.22 -1.80
N PHE A 254 -13.33 16.44 -2.33
CA PHE A 254 -14.57 16.19 -1.61
C PHE A 254 -15.39 15.09 -2.28
N LEU A 255 -16.25 14.44 -1.49
CA LEU A 255 -17.23 13.49 -1.97
C LEU A 255 -18.62 13.90 -1.51
N LYS A 256 -19.58 13.97 -2.44
CA LYS A 256 -21.00 14.11 -2.10
C LYS A 256 -21.58 12.74 -1.77
N VAL A 257 -22.28 12.64 -0.66
CA VAL A 257 -22.91 11.42 -0.19
C VAL A 257 -24.37 11.63 0.17
N GLU A 258 -25.16 10.56 0.14
CA GLU A 258 -26.50 10.49 0.67
C GLU A 258 -26.47 10.33 2.20
N PRO A 259 -27.53 10.68 2.95
CA PRO A 259 -27.64 10.41 4.38
C PRO A 259 -27.94 8.93 4.65
N ARG A 260 -26.95 8.06 4.42
CA ARG A 260 -26.99 6.59 4.57
C ARG A 260 -25.62 6.01 4.88
N LYS A 261 -25.54 4.70 5.04
CA LYS A 261 -24.25 4.00 5.23
C LYS A 261 -23.49 3.87 3.91
N TYR A 262 -22.16 4.07 3.98
CA TYR A 262 -21.20 3.81 2.92
C TYR A 262 -20.09 2.90 3.43
N ARG A 263 -19.58 2.02 2.57
CA ARG A 263 -18.35 1.25 2.77
C ARG A 263 -17.23 1.93 2.02
N PHE A 264 -16.14 2.25 2.71
CA PHE A 264 -14.91 2.73 2.10
C PHE A 264 -13.83 1.68 2.21
N ARG A 265 -13.20 1.38 1.06
CA ARG A 265 -12.06 0.45 0.97
C ARG A 265 -10.80 1.28 0.92
N LEU A 266 -10.11 1.38 2.04
CA LEU A 266 -8.95 2.21 2.22
C LEU A 266 -7.67 1.46 1.84
N VAL A 267 -6.75 2.14 1.17
CA VAL A 267 -5.35 1.73 1.03
C VAL A 267 -4.45 2.94 1.25
N ASN A 268 -3.43 2.78 2.08
CA ASN A 268 -2.33 3.73 2.14
C ASN A 268 -1.29 3.33 1.09
N ALA A 269 -1.24 4.05 -0.02
CA ALA A 269 -0.30 3.82 -1.13
C ALA A 269 0.83 4.87 -1.16
N SER A 270 1.11 5.51 -0.02
CA SER A 270 2.23 6.45 0.15
C SER A 270 3.57 5.72 0.16
N ASN A 271 4.63 6.41 -0.23
CA ASN A 271 5.98 5.87 -0.15
C ASN A 271 6.42 5.63 1.31
N THR A 272 6.20 6.64 2.19
CA THR A 272 6.69 6.62 3.57
C THR A 272 5.61 6.93 4.60
N ASN A 273 4.65 7.80 4.26
CA ASN A 273 3.76 8.43 5.24
C ASN A 273 2.73 7.47 5.82
N GLY A 274 2.73 7.28 7.14
CA GLY A 274 1.67 6.60 7.89
C GLY A 274 0.59 7.58 8.35
N TYR A 275 -0.67 7.16 8.31
CA TYR A 275 -1.81 7.99 8.69
C TYR A 275 -2.49 7.48 9.95
N THR A 276 -3.01 8.39 10.77
CA THR A 276 -4.03 8.10 11.78
C THR A 276 -5.31 8.83 11.39
N LEU A 277 -6.18 8.11 10.70
CA LEU A 277 -7.41 8.63 10.13
C LEU A 277 -8.47 8.85 11.21
N LYS A 278 -9.08 10.03 11.22
CA LYS A 278 -10.09 10.44 12.20
C LYS A 278 -11.00 11.51 11.57
N PHE A 279 -12.30 11.48 11.88
CA PHE A 279 -13.17 12.60 11.54
C PHE A 279 -12.96 13.78 12.48
N GLU A 280 -12.96 15.00 11.94
CA GLU A 280 -12.73 16.25 12.69
C GLU A 280 -13.70 16.42 13.87
N ASN A 281 -14.93 15.94 13.74
CA ASN A 281 -15.98 16.01 14.77
C ASN A 281 -16.10 14.74 15.62
N ASP A 282 -15.08 13.89 15.64
CA ASP A 282 -15.07 12.58 16.34
C ASP A 282 -16.17 11.61 15.89
N HIS A 283 -16.76 11.80 14.69
CA HIS A 283 -17.77 10.88 14.17
C HIS A 283 -17.21 9.47 14.07
N PRO A 284 -17.86 8.46 14.72
CA PRO A 284 -17.36 7.09 14.71
C PRO A 284 -17.60 6.40 13.38
N PHE A 285 -16.80 5.37 13.11
CA PHE A 285 -16.98 4.45 12.00
C PHE A 285 -16.73 3.01 12.45
N TYR A 286 -17.05 2.05 11.60
CA TYR A 286 -16.85 0.63 11.91
C TYR A 286 -15.85 0.04 10.94
N GLN A 287 -14.71 -0.43 11.44
CA GLN A 287 -13.82 -1.25 10.64
C GLN A 287 -14.38 -2.66 10.51
N ILE A 288 -14.45 -3.18 9.29
CA ILE A 288 -15.04 -4.49 8.99
C ILE A 288 -14.04 -5.44 8.32
N ALA A 289 -12.89 -4.93 7.84
CA ALA A 289 -11.86 -5.74 7.22
C ALA A 289 -10.45 -5.17 7.47
N THR A 290 -9.47 -6.04 7.35
CA THR A 290 -8.03 -5.76 7.29
C THR A 290 -7.48 -6.15 5.91
N ASP A 291 -6.15 -6.22 5.76
CA ASP A 291 -5.46 -6.54 4.51
C ASP A 291 -5.99 -7.83 3.87
N GLY A 292 -6.18 -8.87 4.67
CA GLY A 292 -6.53 -10.21 4.22
C GLY A 292 -8.03 -10.51 4.16
N GLY A 293 -8.91 -9.55 4.45
CA GLY A 293 -10.35 -9.72 4.35
C GLY A 293 -11.12 -9.35 5.61
N LEU A 294 -12.35 -9.83 5.71
CA LEU A 294 -13.26 -9.49 6.80
C LEU A 294 -12.71 -9.87 8.17
N LEU A 295 -12.96 -9.00 9.15
CA LEU A 295 -12.83 -9.30 10.57
C LEU A 295 -13.92 -10.30 10.99
N SER A 296 -13.78 -10.96 12.14
CA SER A 296 -14.85 -11.81 12.70
C SER A 296 -16.08 -11.00 13.10
N GLU A 297 -15.87 -9.78 13.58
CA GLU A 297 -16.91 -8.82 13.95
C GLU A 297 -16.50 -7.38 13.63
N PRO A 298 -17.46 -6.45 13.44
CA PRO A 298 -17.16 -5.04 13.24
C PRO A 298 -16.56 -4.40 14.47
N VAL A 299 -15.49 -3.62 14.31
CA VAL A 299 -14.87 -2.87 15.40
C VAL A 299 -15.22 -1.39 15.27
N LYS A 300 -15.91 -0.84 16.29
CA LYS A 300 -16.26 0.59 16.34
C LYS A 300 -15.05 1.42 16.75
N LEU A 301 -14.67 2.38 15.91
CA LEU A 301 -13.49 3.21 16.07
C LEU A 301 -13.83 4.69 15.94
N ASN A 302 -13.00 5.55 16.54
CA ASN A 302 -12.96 6.98 16.29
C ASN A 302 -11.68 7.38 15.55
N SER A 303 -10.68 6.50 15.51
CA SER A 303 -9.44 6.69 14.76
C SER A 303 -8.90 5.35 14.28
N LEU A 304 -8.17 5.37 13.16
CA LEU A 304 -7.58 4.20 12.51
C LEU A 304 -6.16 4.53 12.05
N ALA A 305 -5.18 3.84 12.59
CA ALA A 305 -3.81 3.88 12.06
C ALA A 305 -3.74 3.03 10.78
N LEU A 306 -3.01 3.54 9.78
CA LEU A 306 -2.84 2.90 8.48
C LEU A 306 -1.44 3.20 7.95
N GLU A 307 -0.54 2.25 8.09
CA GLU A 307 0.83 2.34 7.59
C GLU A 307 0.89 2.13 6.07
N PRO A 308 2.00 2.49 5.38
CA PRO A 308 2.17 2.19 3.97
C PRO A 308 1.85 0.72 3.64
N ALA A 309 1.07 0.51 2.59
CA ALA A 309 0.51 -0.74 2.10
C ALA A 309 -0.62 -1.37 2.93
N GLU A 310 -0.88 -0.95 4.13
CA GLU A 310 -2.02 -1.47 4.89
C GLU A 310 -3.35 -1.08 4.24
N ARG A 311 -4.34 -1.97 4.37
CA ARG A 311 -5.71 -1.77 3.93
C ARG A 311 -6.66 -1.93 5.10
N ALA A 312 -7.77 -1.22 5.00
CA ALA A 312 -8.92 -1.40 5.89
C ALA A 312 -10.21 -1.09 5.14
N ASP A 313 -11.24 -1.87 5.39
CA ASP A 313 -12.58 -1.49 4.97
C ASP A 313 -13.33 -0.93 6.17
N ILE A 314 -13.93 0.24 5.99
CA ILE A 314 -14.72 0.90 7.04
C ILE A 314 -16.14 1.19 6.55
N ILE A 315 -17.10 1.14 7.48
CA ILE A 315 -18.46 1.64 7.24
C ILE A 315 -18.66 2.94 8.02
N VAL A 316 -19.05 3.99 7.30
CA VAL A 316 -19.44 5.29 7.86
C VAL A 316 -20.93 5.47 7.70
N ASP A 317 -21.64 5.79 8.78
CA ASP A 317 -23.08 6.04 8.77
C ASP A 317 -23.38 7.55 8.75
N PHE A 318 -23.78 8.06 7.60
CA PHE A 318 -24.15 9.47 7.40
C PHE A 318 -25.65 9.73 7.63
N SER A 319 -26.45 8.76 8.06
CA SER A 319 -27.92 8.86 8.10
C SER A 319 -28.45 10.04 8.92
N THR A 320 -27.74 10.47 9.96
CA THR A 320 -28.13 11.60 10.85
C THR A 320 -27.46 12.94 10.47
N LEU A 321 -26.69 12.99 9.37
CA LEU A 321 -25.80 14.10 9.05
C LEU A 321 -26.27 14.91 7.81
N ASN A 322 -27.52 14.77 7.42
CA ASN A 322 -28.05 15.48 6.24
C ASN A 322 -27.80 16.99 6.30
N GLY A 323 -27.25 17.55 5.22
CA GLY A 323 -26.88 18.96 5.10
C GLY A 323 -25.53 19.33 5.74
N GLN A 324 -24.83 18.38 6.36
CA GLN A 324 -23.54 18.61 7.00
C GLN A 324 -22.36 18.25 6.10
N SER A 325 -21.18 18.76 6.47
CA SER A 325 -19.90 18.34 5.91
C SER A 325 -18.99 17.81 7.01
N LEU A 326 -18.25 16.75 6.71
CA LEU A 326 -17.28 16.13 7.61
C LEU A 326 -15.93 16.10 6.93
N ILE A 327 -14.87 16.45 7.64
CA ILE A 327 -13.50 16.33 7.15
C ILE A 327 -12.87 15.09 7.76
N LEU A 328 -12.36 14.22 6.91
CA LEU A 328 -11.45 13.14 7.32
C LEU A 328 -10.06 13.75 7.46
N LYS A 329 -9.48 13.59 8.63
CA LYS A 329 -8.18 14.13 9.03
C LYS A 329 -7.16 13.01 9.21
N ASN A 330 -5.89 13.37 9.07
CA ASN A 330 -4.76 12.64 9.65
C ASN A 330 -4.39 13.32 10.97
N SER A 331 -4.59 12.65 12.10
CA SER A 331 -4.29 13.23 13.41
C SER A 331 -2.79 13.21 13.78
N ASN A 332 -1.94 12.65 12.91
CA ASN A 332 -0.49 12.70 13.09
C ASN A 332 0.11 14.05 12.69
N ASP A 333 -0.67 14.91 12.01
CA ASP A 333 -0.19 16.20 11.50
C ASP A 333 -1.25 17.30 11.73
N GLU A 334 -0.81 18.47 12.18
CA GLU A 334 -1.67 19.65 12.39
C GLU A 334 -1.68 20.61 11.18
N GLY A 335 -0.74 20.44 10.23
CA GLY A 335 -0.60 21.24 9.01
C GLY A 335 -1.44 20.72 7.84
N ASP A 336 -0.93 20.92 6.65
CA ASP A 336 -1.62 20.55 5.40
C ASP A 336 -1.78 19.03 5.24
N LEU A 337 -0.83 18.24 5.69
CA LEU A 337 -0.91 16.78 5.74
C LEU A 337 -1.96 16.26 6.74
N GLY A 338 -2.46 17.12 7.62
CA GLY A 338 -3.57 16.82 8.53
C GLY A 338 -4.93 16.73 7.84
N PHE A 339 -5.07 17.13 6.57
CA PHE A 339 -6.33 17.07 5.83
C PHE A 339 -6.28 15.94 4.79
N ILE A 340 -7.23 15.02 4.84
CA ILE A 340 -7.34 13.93 3.85
C ILE A 340 -8.37 14.29 2.77
N MET A 341 -9.65 14.37 3.12
CA MET A 341 -10.74 14.72 2.22
C MET A 341 -11.97 15.20 2.98
N GLN A 342 -12.96 15.74 2.25
CA GLN A 342 -14.23 16.17 2.81
C GLN A 342 -15.40 15.34 2.28
N PHE A 343 -16.30 14.93 3.17
CA PHE A 343 -17.61 14.37 2.83
C PHE A 343 -18.68 15.42 2.97
N ARG A 344 -19.57 15.53 1.97
CA ARG A 344 -20.71 16.45 1.95
C ARG A 344 -22.00 15.65 1.86
N VAL A 345 -22.76 15.62 2.95
CA VAL A 345 -24.02 14.88 3.03
C VAL A 345 -25.15 15.74 2.44
N VAL A 346 -25.17 15.88 1.14
CA VAL A 346 -26.04 16.81 0.39
C VAL A 346 -26.88 16.17 -0.71
N LEU A 347 -26.63 14.88 -1.01
CA LEU A 347 -27.45 14.15 -1.96
C LEU A 347 -28.76 13.73 -1.30
N PRO A 348 -29.89 13.78 -2.02
CA PRO A 348 -31.14 13.23 -1.53
C PRO A 348 -31.00 11.71 -1.38
N LEU A 349 -31.67 11.14 -0.38
CA LEU A 349 -31.74 9.68 -0.26
C LEU A 349 -32.48 9.11 -1.47
N SER A 350 -31.80 8.34 -2.31
CA SER A 350 -32.36 7.78 -3.55
C SER A 350 -33.40 6.69 -3.28
N GLU A 351 -33.10 5.87 -2.24
CA GLU A 351 -33.96 4.78 -1.76
C GLU A 351 -33.67 4.51 -0.28
N LYS A 352 -34.57 3.76 0.37
CA LYS A 352 -34.36 3.37 1.77
C LYS A 352 -33.08 2.54 1.90
N ASP A 353 -32.19 2.97 2.81
CA ASP A 353 -30.98 2.21 3.15
C ASP A 353 -31.34 0.88 3.83
N MET A 354 -31.12 -0.22 3.11
CA MET A 354 -31.32 -1.57 3.60
C MET A 354 -30.01 -2.24 4.06
N SER A 355 -28.87 -1.55 3.90
CA SER A 355 -27.57 -2.08 4.29
C SER A 355 -27.44 -2.19 5.82
N LYS A 356 -26.56 -3.11 6.25
CA LYS A 356 -26.38 -3.43 7.67
C LYS A 356 -24.92 -3.30 8.10
N ILE A 357 -24.75 -3.19 9.41
CA ILE A 357 -23.49 -3.47 10.12
C ILE A 357 -23.79 -4.73 10.94
N PRO A 358 -23.49 -5.93 10.42
CA PRO A 358 -23.78 -7.19 11.11
C PRO A 358 -22.98 -7.31 12.39
N SER A 359 -23.48 -8.05 13.38
CA SER A 359 -22.73 -8.33 14.62
C SER A 359 -21.64 -9.39 14.45
N SER A 360 -21.68 -10.17 13.37
CA SER A 360 -20.66 -11.15 12.97
C SER A 360 -20.46 -11.05 11.47
N LEU A 361 -19.22 -11.11 10.99
CA LEU A 361 -18.85 -10.93 9.58
C LEU A 361 -18.36 -12.23 8.95
N CYS A 362 -17.48 -12.96 9.62
CA CYS A 362 -17.00 -14.27 9.17
C CYS A 362 -16.61 -15.15 10.34
N SER A 363 -16.48 -16.46 10.09
CA SER A 363 -15.81 -17.38 11.00
C SER A 363 -14.29 -17.25 10.81
N ASP A 364 -13.57 -17.16 11.89
CA ASP A 364 -12.11 -17.12 11.89
C ASP A 364 -11.55 -18.51 12.24
N GLU A 365 -10.64 -19.03 11.42
CA GLU A 365 -9.88 -20.24 11.78
C GLU A 365 -8.59 -19.79 12.46
N PRO A 366 -8.43 -20.03 13.75
CA PRO A 366 -7.26 -19.55 14.47
C PRO A 366 -6.01 -20.35 14.09
N LEU A 367 -4.91 -19.65 13.80
CA LEU A 367 -3.57 -20.24 13.91
C LEU A 367 -3.12 -20.08 15.36
N THR A 368 -2.71 -21.17 15.99
CA THR A 368 -2.18 -21.16 17.37
C THR A 368 -0.69 -21.38 17.40
N GLU A 369 -0.01 -20.90 18.44
CA GLU A 369 1.45 -21.05 18.57
C GLU A 369 1.89 -22.52 18.58
N GLU A 370 1.05 -23.43 19.08
CA GLU A 370 1.32 -24.89 19.12
C GLU A 370 1.37 -25.51 17.71
N MET A 371 0.76 -24.87 16.71
CA MET A 371 0.85 -25.33 15.31
C MET A 371 2.19 -24.99 14.66
N ALA A 372 2.93 -24.05 15.24
CA ALA A 372 4.18 -23.58 14.67
C ALA A 372 5.27 -24.63 14.73
N THR A 373 5.83 -24.95 13.58
CA THR A 373 6.96 -25.90 13.45
C THR A 373 8.32 -25.21 13.58
N LYS A 374 8.36 -23.89 13.41
CA LYS A 374 9.57 -23.07 13.47
C LYS A 374 9.28 -21.66 13.95
N THR A 375 10.20 -21.09 14.71
CA THR A 375 10.23 -19.66 15.05
C THR A 375 11.51 -19.06 14.46
N ARG A 376 11.36 -17.94 13.73
CA ARG A 376 12.48 -17.13 13.23
C ARG A 376 12.62 -15.85 14.04
N LEU A 377 13.87 -15.50 14.34
CA LEU A 377 14.22 -14.21 14.94
C LEU A 377 14.83 -13.36 13.83
N LEU A 378 14.20 -12.28 13.46
CA LEU A 378 14.54 -11.46 12.31
C LEU A 378 14.77 -10.01 12.78
N THR A 379 15.99 -9.54 12.66
CA THR A 379 16.37 -8.21 13.11
C THR A 379 15.96 -7.16 12.08
N VAL A 380 15.35 -6.09 12.54
CA VAL A 380 15.14 -4.85 11.78
C VAL A 380 16.20 -3.87 12.29
N GLY A 381 17.21 -3.57 11.48
CA GLY A 381 18.41 -2.87 11.91
C GLY A 381 18.91 -1.83 10.92
N ALA A 382 19.97 -1.13 11.30
CA ALA A 382 20.59 -0.10 10.49
C ALA A 382 22.11 -0.27 10.43
N THR A 383 22.71 0.19 9.34
CA THR A 383 24.15 0.29 9.13
C THR A 383 24.49 1.57 8.34
N ILE A 384 25.75 1.76 8.03
CA ILE A 384 26.21 2.86 7.17
C ILE A 384 26.83 2.24 5.92
N ASP A 385 26.44 2.74 4.75
CA ASP A 385 27.00 2.28 3.49
C ASP A 385 28.36 2.91 3.15
N GLN A 386 28.95 2.52 2.04
CA GLN A 386 30.25 3.02 1.56
C GLN A 386 30.25 4.51 1.17
N TYR A 387 29.08 5.13 1.04
CA TYR A 387 28.87 6.55 0.73
C TYR A 387 28.48 7.35 1.97
N ASN A 388 28.68 6.77 3.16
CA ASN A 388 28.36 7.35 4.46
C ASN A 388 26.87 7.70 4.64
N ARG A 389 25.98 6.89 4.02
CA ARG A 389 24.52 7.04 4.15
C ARG A 389 23.96 6.00 5.13
N PRO A 390 22.95 6.36 5.95
CA PRO A 390 22.23 5.36 6.73
C PRO A 390 21.48 4.39 5.80
N MET A 391 21.75 3.09 5.95
CA MET A 391 21.11 2.00 5.23
C MET A 391 20.40 1.10 6.22
N LEU A 392 19.16 0.76 5.93
CA LEU A 392 18.32 -0.09 6.77
C LEU A 392 18.29 -1.50 6.20
N LEU A 393 18.43 -2.50 7.07
CA LEU A 393 18.56 -3.89 6.67
C LEU A 393 17.60 -4.80 7.45
N LEU A 394 17.20 -5.88 6.80
CA LEU A 394 16.50 -6.99 7.41
C LEU A 394 17.53 -8.11 7.70
N ASP A 395 17.58 -8.54 8.95
CA ASP A 395 18.48 -9.58 9.46
C ASP A 395 19.98 -9.32 9.14
N HIS A 396 20.36 -8.01 9.13
CA HIS A 396 21.72 -7.55 8.80
C HIS A 396 22.24 -8.00 7.43
N ARG A 397 21.35 -8.22 6.45
CA ARG A 397 21.65 -8.77 5.14
C ARG A 397 21.24 -7.84 4.02
N MET A 398 22.02 -7.85 2.96
CA MET A 398 21.73 -7.16 1.70
C MET A 398 20.93 -8.07 0.75
N TRP A 399 20.36 -7.47 -0.31
CA TRP A 399 19.58 -8.21 -1.32
C TRP A 399 20.32 -9.43 -1.87
N ASP A 400 21.58 -9.28 -2.26
CA ASP A 400 22.41 -10.31 -2.91
C ASP A 400 22.94 -11.37 -1.95
N ASP A 401 22.73 -11.23 -0.64
CA ASP A 401 23.14 -12.24 0.33
C ASP A 401 22.31 -13.54 0.19
N PRO A 402 22.86 -14.69 0.51
CA PRO A 402 22.15 -15.96 0.41
C PRO A 402 20.80 -15.95 1.12
N VAL A 403 19.82 -16.65 0.53
CA VAL A 403 18.47 -16.81 1.12
C VAL A 403 18.56 -17.58 2.44
N THR A 404 18.01 -17.01 3.49
CA THR A 404 17.99 -17.59 4.84
C THR A 404 16.59 -18.00 5.28
N GLU A 405 15.55 -17.37 4.74
CA GLU A 405 14.16 -17.69 5.01
C GLU A 405 13.67 -18.75 4.02
N THR A 406 13.73 -20.02 4.46
CA THR A 406 13.32 -21.18 3.66
C THR A 406 12.21 -21.95 4.39
N PRO A 407 10.98 -21.42 4.44
CA PRO A 407 9.85 -22.15 5.01
C PRO A 407 9.51 -23.36 4.15
N SER A 408 9.08 -24.46 4.79
CA SER A 408 8.60 -25.64 4.08
C SER A 408 7.12 -25.48 3.70
N LEU A 409 6.75 -26.05 2.57
CA LEU A 409 5.35 -26.12 2.15
C LEU A 409 4.49 -26.79 3.23
N ASN A 410 3.33 -26.25 3.52
CA ASN A 410 2.40 -26.65 4.57
C ASN A 410 2.89 -26.42 6.02
N SER A 411 4.07 -25.80 6.21
CA SER A 411 4.51 -25.44 7.56
C SER A 411 3.74 -24.23 8.10
N VAL A 412 3.64 -24.17 9.42
CA VAL A 412 3.25 -22.96 10.17
C VAL A 412 4.52 -22.42 10.83
N GLU A 413 4.82 -21.16 10.61
CA GLU A 413 5.97 -20.50 11.23
C GLU A 413 5.56 -19.26 12.05
N ILE A 414 6.32 -18.97 13.11
CA ILE A 414 6.28 -17.72 13.84
C ILE A 414 7.49 -16.89 13.44
N TRP A 415 7.24 -15.67 12.97
CA TRP A 415 8.32 -14.72 12.71
C TRP A 415 8.28 -13.61 13.75
N LYS A 416 9.44 -13.30 14.32
CA LYS A 416 9.61 -12.28 15.36
C LYS A 416 10.52 -11.17 14.83
N PHE A 417 9.94 -10.03 14.51
CA PHE A 417 10.68 -8.85 14.05
C PHE A 417 11.20 -8.08 15.26
N ILE A 418 12.51 -8.04 15.42
CA ILE A 418 13.21 -7.37 16.53
C ILE A 418 13.66 -6.01 16.00
N ASN A 419 12.89 -4.97 16.29
CA ASN A 419 13.19 -3.64 15.77
C ASN A 419 14.19 -2.91 16.67
N THR A 420 15.42 -2.76 16.17
CA THR A 420 16.53 -2.06 16.85
C THR A 420 16.68 -0.61 16.37
N THR A 421 15.86 -0.16 15.43
CA THR A 421 15.88 1.21 14.91
C THR A 421 14.97 2.14 15.72
N PRO A 422 15.15 3.46 15.64
CA PRO A 422 14.27 4.41 16.33
C PRO A 422 12.94 4.68 15.60
N PHE A 423 12.67 4.00 14.49
CA PHE A 423 11.50 4.19 13.65
C PHE A 423 10.64 2.93 13.58
N ALA A 424 9.35 3.09 13.29
CA ALA A 424 8.48 1.97 12.94
C ALA A 424 8.70 1.56 11.46
N HIS A 425 8.52 0.26 11.18
CA HIS A 425 8.63 -0.28 9.83
C HIS A 425 7.41 -1.15 9.53
N PRO A 426 6.63 -0.82 8.48
CA PRO A 426 5.60 -1.73 7.97
C PRO A 426 6.29 -2.89 7.22
N ILE A 427 6.25 -4.08 7.80
CA ILE A 427 6.86 -5.28 7.21
C ILE A 427 5.80 -6.06 6.46
N HIS A 428 6.04 -6.27 5.16
CA HIS A 428 5.22 -7.08 4.27
C HIS A 428 5.88 -8.43 3.98
N VAL A 429 5.06 -9.48 3.89
CA VAL A 429 5.49 -10.82 3.51
C VAL A 429 4.66 -11.30 2.31
N HIS A 430 5.32 -11.57 1.18
CA HIS A 430 4.65 -12.06 -0.03
C HIS A 430 4.07 -13.46 0.16
N LEU A 431 3.12 -13.84 -0.70
CA LEU A 431 2.43 -15.12 -0.74
C LEU A 431 1.42 -15.32 0.40
N VAL A 432 1.80 -15.02 1.64
CA VAL A 432 1.06 -15.45 2.83
C VAL A 432 0.26 -14.32 3.47
N GLN A 433 -0.81 -14.71 4.17
CA GLN A 433 -1.46 -13.87 5.17
C GLN A 433 -1.11 -14.41 6.54
N PHE A 434 -0.99 -13.51 7.52
CA PHE A 434 -0.61 -13.83 8.88
C PHE A 434 -1.57 -13.20 9.90
N LYS A 435 -1.48 -13.70 11.13
CA LYS A 435 -2.07 -13.07 12.32
C LYS A 435 -0.97 -12.45 13.18
N ILE A 436 -1.25 -11.29 13.76
CA ILE A 436 -0.39 -10.72 14.79
C ILE A 436 -0.65 -11.47 16.09
N LEU A 437 0.39 -12.05 16.69
CA LEU A 437 0.29 -12.71 17.99
C LEU A 437 0.38 -11.69 19.13
N HIS A 438 1.45 -10.94 19.16
CA HIS A 438 1.68 -9.92 20.18
C HIS A 438 2.87 -9.03 19.82
N ARG A 439 2.97 -7.88 20.51
CA ARG A 439 4.18 -7.04 20.56
C ARG A 439 4.74 -7.05 21.97
N ARG A 440 6.05 -7.08 22.14
CA ARG A 440 6.67 -7.13 23.46
C ARG A 440 7.91 -6.25 23.53
N PRO A 441 8.01 -5.31 24.51
CA PRO A 441 9.19 -4.47 24.66
C PRO A 441 10.39 -5.27 25.15
N PHE A 442 11.59 -4.92 24.68
CA PHE A 442 12.85 -5.55 25.05
C PHE A 442 13.93 -4.53 25.38
N ASN A 443 14.98 -4.99 26.05
CA ASN A 443 16.15 -4.16 26.36
C ASN A 443 17.06 -4.09 25.13
N LEU A 444 17.02 -2.93 24.44
CA LEU A 444 17.79 -2.67 23.22
C LEU A 444 19.30 -2.75 23.47
N ASP A 445 19.81 -2.11 24.55
CA ASP A 445 21.25 -2.08 24.85
C ASP A 445 21.79 -3.49 25.05
N ARG A 446 21.04 -4.31 25.79
CA ARG A 446 21.41 -5.71 26.02
C ARG A 446 21.42 -6.52 24.72
N PHE A 447 20.43 -6.31 23.85
CA PHE A 447 20.37 -6.98 22.57
C PHE A 447 21.52 -6.59 21.65
N LEU A 448 21.89 -5.30 21.61
CA LEU A 448 23.02 -4.80 20.82
C LEU A 448 24.38 -5.28 21.37
N GLU A 449 24.48 -5.57 22.68
CA GLU A 449 25.70 -6.07 23.32
C GLU A 449 26.00 -7.53 22.98
N ASP A 450 25.00 -8.43 23.06
CA ASP A 450 25.23 -9.88 22.95
C ASP A 450 24.13 -10.66 22.22
N GLY A 451 23.16 -9.98 21.59
CA GLY A 451 22.05 -10.60 20.85
C GLY A 451 20.97 -11.23 21.75
N TYR A 452 21.03 -11.04 23.07
CA TYR A 452 20.06 -11.62 23.99
C TYR A 452 18.80 -10.78 24.10
N ILE A 453 17.64 -11.38 23.79
CA ILE A 453 16.34 -10.72 23.94
C ILE A 453 15.91 -10.77 25.41
N GLN A 454 16.20 -9.70 26.13
CA GLN A 454 15.68 -9.48 27.48
C GLN A 454 14.39 -8.67 27.43
N TYR A 455 13.25 -9.32 27.60
CA TYR A 455 11.98 -8.61 27.64
C TYR A 455 11.86 -7.72 28.88
N THR A 456 11.36 -6.48 28.69
CA THR A 456 11.23 -5.47 29.76
C THR A 456 9.79 -5.24 30.20
N GLY A 457 8.82 -5.89 29.53
CA GLY A 457 7.40 -5.78 29.83
C GLY A 457 6.60 -7.02 29.42
N PRO A 458 5.30 -7.04 29.70
CA PRO A 458 4.41 -8.11 29.25
C PRO A 458 4.23 -8.09 27.73
N ALA A 459 3.73 -9.19 27.18
CA ALA A 459 3.21 -9.21 25.81
C ALA A 459 1.98 -8.29 25.73
N ILE A 460 1.89 -7.52 24.64
CA ILE A 460 0.78 -6.64 24.31
C ILE A 460 0.03 -7.29 23.15
N GLU A 461 -1.22 -7.68 23.41
CA GLU A 461 -2.10 -8.26 22.40
C GLU A 461 -2.39 -7.24 21.28
N PRO A 462 -2.66 -7.71 20.04
CA PRO A 462 -3.11 -6.82 18.99
C PRO A 462 -4.45 -6.16 19.36
N ASN A 463 -4.65 -4.92 18.91
CA ASN A 463 -5.93 -4.25 19.05
C ASN A 463 -7.02 -5.05 18.31
N ASP A 464 -8.28 -4.93 18.70
CA ASP A 464 -9.38 -5.68 18.10
C ASP A 464 -9.45 -5.49 16.57
N ASN A 465 -9.14 -4.32 16.08
CA ASN A 465 -9.09 -3.99 14.67
C ASN A 465 -7.86 -4.54 13.92
N GLU A 466 -6.86 -5.08 14.62
CA GLU A 466 -5.68 -5.74 14.05
C GLU A 466 -5.79 -7.28 14.08
N LYS A 467 -6.81 -7.84 14.69
CA LYS A 467 -7.00 -9.30 14.85
C LYS A 467 -7.40 -10.02 13.54
N GLY A 468 -7.63 -9.29 12.46
CA GLY A 468 -7.88 -9.84 11.12
C GLY A 468 -6.65 -10.51 10.50
N TRP A 469 -6.85 -11.10 9.32
CA TRP A 469 -5.75 -11.56 8.48
C TRP A 469 -5.04 -10.37 7.84
N LYS A 470 -3.73 -10.35 7.94
CA LYS A 470 -2.89 -9.25 7.43
C LYS A 470 -1.75 -9.80 6.56
N ASP A 471 -1.17 -8.95 5.75
CA ASP A 471 0.05 -9.22 5.01
C ASP A 471 1.14 -8.15 5.27
N THR A 472 0.77 -7.08 5.94
CA THR A 472 1.66 -5.98 6.33
C THR A 472 1.46 -5.68 7.81
N VAL A 473 2.55 -5.60 8.59
CA VAL A 473 2.49 -5.33 10.03
C VAL A 473 3.49 -4.25 10.43
N ARG A 474 3.04 -3.33 11.27
CA ARG A 474 3.90 -2.33 11.87
C ARG A 474 4.80 -2.97 12.94
N ALA A 475 6.10 -2.97 12.71
CA ALA A 475 7.14 -3.30 13.67
C ALA A 475 7.59 -2.03 14.41
N ASP A 476 7.12 -1.84 15.63
CA ASP A 476 7.41 -0.63 16.43
C ASP A 476 8.84 -0.61 16.96
N PRO A 477 9.44 0.58 17.17
CA PRO A 477 10.79 0.72 17.73
C PRO A 477 10.87 0.15 19.15
N GLY A 478 11.95 -0.58 19.45
CA GLY A 478 12.18 -1.20 20.76
C GLY A 478 11.21 -2.33 21.12
N MET A 479 10.51 -2.87 20.12
CA MET A 479 9.58 -3.98 20.28
C MET A 479 10.02 -5.21 19.50
N VAL A 480 9.62 -6.37 20.00
CA VAL A 480 9.58 -7.63 19.25
C VAL A 480 8.13 -7.84 18.81
N THR A 481 7.88 -7.73 17.51
CA THR A 481 6.56 -7.98 16.91
C THR A 481 6.51 -9.42 16.42
N SER A 482 5.58 -10.21 16.94
CA SER A 482 5.42 -11.63 16.62
C SER A 482 4.21 -11.84 15.72
N ILE A 483 4.40 -12.52 14.59
CA ILE A 483 3.34 -12.92 13.66
C ILE A 483 3.36 -14.42 13.45
N ILE A 484 2.23 -15.00 13.07
CA ILE A 484 2.08 -16.43 12.75
C ILE A 484 1.43 -16.57 11.38
N MET A 485 1.97 -17.47 10.54
CA MET A 485 1.49 -17.70 9.18
C MET A 485 1.66 -19.13 8.75
N ARG A 486 0.91 -19.53 7.71
CA ARG A 486 1.02 -20.84 7.07
C ARG A 486 1.48 -20.67 5.63
N PHE A 487 2.46 -21.47 5.21
CA PHE A 487 2.96 -21.51 3.84
C PHE A 487 2.30 -22.67 3.10
N GLU A 488 1.38 -22.39 2.21
CA GLU A 488 0.60 -23.42 1.54
C GLU A 488 0.46 -23.16 0.03
N ASN A 489 0.08 -24.19 -0.70
CA ASN A 489 -0.23 -24.24 -2.12
C ASN A 489 0.93 -24.00 -3.09
N PHE A 490 1.92 -23.17 -2.78
CA PHE A 490 2.98 -22.81 -3.72
C PHE A 490 4.37 -22.91 -3.10
N THR A 491 5.31 -23.46 -3.87
CA THR A 491 6.76 -23.42 -3.60
C THR A 491 7.42 -22.43 -4.57
N GLY A 492 8.62 -21.95 -4.23
CA GLY A 492 9.42 -21.10 -5.10
C GLY A 492 9.91 -19.83 -4.43
N ASP A 493 10.36 -18.90 -5.25
CA ASP A 493 11.05 -17.70 -4.81
C ASP A 493 10.06 -16.54 -4.65
N TYR A 494 10.09 -15.92 -3.46
CA TYR A 494 9.29 -14.76 -3.05
C TYR A 494 10.19 -13.77 -2.31
N VAL A 495 9.60 -12.70 -1.76
CA VAL A 495 10.31 -11.71 -0.96
C VAL A 495 9.53 -11.34 0.30
N TRP A 496 10.21 -10.74 1.26
CA TRP A 496 9.63 -10.00 2.36
C TRP A 496 10.44 -8.72 2.57
N HIS A 497 9.80 -7.62 2.95
CA HIS A 497 10.44 -6.31 2.96
C HIS A 497 9.72 -5.30 3.85
N CYS A 498 10.40 -4.21 4.17
CA CYS A 498 9.76 -3.00 4.67
C CYS A 498 9.00 -2.32 3.54
N HIS A 499 7.78 -1.85 3.78
CA HIS A 499 6.99 -1.16 2.76
C HIS A 499 7.09 0.38 2.82
N ILE A 500 8.09 0.92 3.49
CA ILE A 500 8.60 2.26 3.21
C ILE A 500 9.46 2.09 1.95
N LEU A 501 9.01 2.63 0.82
CA LEU A 501 9.57 2.31 -0.49
C LEU A 501 11.02 2.79 -0.66
N GLU A 502 11.41 3.86 0.04
CA GLU A 502 12.79 4.31 0.12
C GLU A 502 13.69 3.30 0.82
N HIS A 503 13.16 2.61 1.86
CA HIS A 503 13.87 1.54 2.56
C HIS A 503 13.92 0.26 1.70
N GLU A 504 12.79 -0.13 1.10
CA GLU A 504 12.68 -1.29 0.22
C GLU A 504 13.73 -1.26 -0.89
N ASP A 505 13.78 -0.14 -1.65
CA ASP A 505 14.74 0.05 -2.74
C ASP A 505 16.20 0.11 -2.24
N TYR A 506 16.41 0.42 -0.95
CA TYR A 506 17.72 0.56 -0.34
C TYR A 506 18.05 -0.63 0.60
N ASP A 507 17.92 -1.84 0.05
CA ASP A 507 18.26 -3.13 0.67
C ASP A 507 17.40 -3.58 1.87
N MET A 508 16.32 -2.88 2.24
CA MET A 508 15.42 -3.38 3.28
C MET A 508 14.38 -4.37 2.71
N MET A 509 14.87 -5.27 1.86
CA MET A 509 14.13 -6.35 1.21
C MET A 509 15.00 -7.60 1.15
N ARG A 510 14.39 -8.76 1.42
CA ARG A 510 15.08 -10.03 1.41
C ARG A 510 14.35 -11.08 0.55
N PRO A 511 15.09 -11.87 -0.25
CA PRO A 511 14.53 -13.05 -0.88
C PRO A 511 14.15 -14.10 0.17
N MET A 512 13.02 -14.77 -0.07
CA MET A 512 12.50 -15.91 0.67
C MET A 512 12.20 -17.03 -0.30
N LYS A 513 12.40 -18.29 0.10
CA LYS A 513 12.12 -19.44 -0.75
C LYS A 513 11.28 -20.48 -0.02
N VAL A 514 10.05 -20.70 -0.48
CA VAL A 514 9.23 -21.82 0.00
C VAL A 514 9.72 -23.11 -0.64
N ILE A 515 10.12 -24.07 0.18
CA ILE A 515 10.69 -25.37 -0.25
C ILE A 515 9.68 -26.50 -0.02
N GLU A 516 9.89 -27.66 -0.64
CA GLU A 516 9.09 -28.88 -0.47
C GLU A 516 8.98 -29.30 1.00
#